data_b3c343161983a6115fc45ba8a8bb695a
#
_entry.id   b3c343161983a6115fc45ba8a8bb695a
#
_cell.length_a   1.000
_cell.length_b   1.000
_cell.length_c   1.000
_cell.angle_alpha   90.00
_cell.angle_beta   90.00
_cell.angle_gamma   90.00
#
_symmetry.space_group_name_H-M   'P 1'
#
loop_
_entity.id
_entity.type
_entity.pdbx_description
1 polymer ?
#
loop_
_entity_poly.entity_id
_entity_poly.type
_entity_poly.pdbx_seq_one_letter_code
_entity_poly.pdbx_strand_id
1 'polypeptide(L)'
;MDFILATNNMKKLAEMQRILSPLGINVVTAKMLGKQLEDVEEDGKTFEDNAKLKARAACKEMNMPAIADDSGLCVDYLDGAPGIFSARFAGEHGNDEKNNDLLLEKLDGVPLEKKNGSLCMCYLLYFPRRT
;
A
#
# COMPACT_ATOMS: atom_id res chain seq x y z
N MET A 1 16.64 -2.34 15.81
CA MET A 1 16.60 -2.98 14.48
C MET A 1 15.91 -2.04 13.50
N ASP A 2 16.55 -1.77 12.39
CA ASP A 2 16.03 -0.85 11.39
C ASP A 2 15.31 -1.61 10.27
N PHE A 3 14.10 -1.16 9.95
CA PHE A 3 13.31 -1.66 8.83
C PHE A 3 13.12 -0.56 7.79
N ILE A 4 13.28 -0.89 6.52
CA ILE A 4 12.97 0.00 5.42
C ILE A 4 11.46 -0.05 5.11
N LEU A 5 10.82 1.09 5.06
CA LEU A 5 9.42 1.18 4.65
C LEU A 5 9.37 1.39 3.13
N ALA A 6 8.75 0.45 2.45
CA ALA A 6 8.63 0.45 0.99
C ALA A 6 7.46 1.34 0.54
N THR A 7 7.54 2.63 0.85
CA THR A 7 6.54 3.61 0.44
C THR A 7 7.16 5.00 0.37
N ASN A 8 6.56 5.85 -0.45
CA ASN A 8 6.86 7.29 -0.50
C ASN A 8 5.83 8.12 0.29
N ASN A 9 4.90 7.47 0.97
CA ASN A 9 3.85 8.15 1.72
C ASN A 9 4.33 8.44 3.14
N MET A 10 4.58 9.73 3.43
CA MET A 10 5.08 10.18 4.73
C MET A 10 4.08 10.00 5.87
N LYS A 11 2.79 9.96 5.58
CA LYS A 11 1.76 9.69 6.60
C LYS A 11 1.85 8.24 7.08
N LYS A 12 2.10 7.30 6.17
CA LYS A 12 2.34 5.88 6.51
C LYS A 12 3.59 5.72 7.33
N LEU A 13 4.66 6.45 7.01
CA LEU A 13 5.89 6.44 7.78
C LEU A 13 5.64 6.85 9.24
N ALA A 14 4.96 7.96 9.46
CA ALA A 14 4.66 8.44 10.81
C ALA A 14 3.82 7.45 11.60
N GLU A 15 2.82 6.85 10.95
CA GLU A 15 1.96 5.83 11.55
C GLU A 15 2.75 4.59 11.95
N MET A 16 3.59 4.07 11.05
CA MET A 16 4.39 2.88 11.33
C MET A 16 5.44 3.14 12.41
N GLN A 17 6.06 4.32 12.43
CA GLN A 17 6.99 4.71 13.49
C GLN A 17 6.30 4.73 14.85
N ARG A 18 5.10 5.28 14.92
CA ARG A 18 4.31 5.33 16.15
C ARG A 18 3.97 3.95 16.68
N ILE A 19 3.61 3.02 15.79
CA ILE A 19 3.21 1.65 16.17
C ILE A 19 4.41 0.80 16.57
N LEU A 20 5.51 0.91 15.84
CA LEU A 20 6.64 -0.01 15.97
C LEU A 20 7.76 0.49 16.88
N SER A 21 7.85 1.80 17.12
CA SER A 21 8.87 2.37 18.01
C SER A 21 8.83 1.79 19.42
N PRO A 22 7.65 1.59 20.07
CA PRO A 22 7.59 0.96 21.37
C PRO A 22 8.13 -0.46 21.42
N LEU A 23 8.20 -1.14 20.27
CA LEU A 23 8.71 -2.51 20.15
C LEU A 23 10.21 -2.55 19.86
N GLY A 24 10.90 -1.38 19.88
CA GLY A 24 12.31 -1.29 19.57
C GLY A 24 12.64 -1.37 18.08
N ILE A 25 11.65 -1.22 17.22
CA ILE A 25 11.81 -1.25 15.77
C ILE A 25 11.85 0.19 15.26
N ASN A 26 12.94 0.53 14.56
CA ASN A 26 13.11 1.82 13.92
C ASN A 26 12.74 1.71 12.43
N VAL A 27 11.77 2.50 11.98
CA VAL A 27 11.31 2.48 10.60
C VAL A 27 11.89 3.67 9.86
N VAL A 28 12.57 3.41 8.75
CA VAL A 28 13.22 4.44 7.92
C VAL A 28 12.77 4.30 6.48
N THR A 29 12.90 5.38 5.72
CA THR A 29 12.67 5.35 4.27
C THR A 29 13.99 5.35 3.52
N ALA A 30 13.97 4.95 2.24
CA ALA A 30 15.14 5.03 1.39
C ALA A 30 15.65 6.47 1.28
N LYS A 31 14.75 7.44 1.19
CA LYS A 31 15.07 8.86 1.13
C LYS A 31 15.84 9.33 2.36
N MET A 32 15.48 8.87 3.56
CA MET A 32 16.21 9.18 4.79
C MET A 32 17.65 8.66 4.77
N LEU A 33 17.91 7.61 4.00
CA LEU A 33 19.23 7.02 3.81
C LEU A 33 19.96 7.53 2.56
N GLY A 34 19.44 8.59 1.94
CA GLY A 34 20.02 9.21 0.75
C GLY A 34 19.85 8.41 -0.54
N LYS A 35 18.89 7.50 -0.58
CA LYS A 35 18.60 6.66 -1.74
C LYS A 35 17.15 6.82 -2.18
N GLN A 36 16.87 6.39 -3.39
CA GLN A 36 15.51 6.35 -3.93
C GLN A 36 15.21 4.92 -4.39
N LEU A 37 14.08 4.39 -3.92
CA LEU A 37 13.61 3.10 -4.38
C LEU A 37 13.08 3.21 -5.81
N GLU A 38 13.38 2.21 -6.63
CA GLU A 38 12.80 2.10 -7.96
C GLU A 38 11.29 1.84 -7.83
N ASP A 39 10.54 2.36 -8.80
CA ASP A 39 9.12 2.07 -8.88
C ASP A 39 8.92 0.58 -9.17
N VAL A 40 8.05 -0.03 -8.38
CA VAL A 40 7.69 -1.44 -8.52
C VAL A 40 6.36 -1.52 -9.22
N GLU A 41 6.30 -2.31 -10.29
CA GLU A 41 5.04 -2.59 -10.96
C GLU A 41 4.16 -3.46 -10.05
N GLU A 42 3.02 -2.93 -9.62
CA GLU A 42 2.06 -3.62 -8.77
C GLU A 42 1.10 -4.44 -9.62
N ASP A 43 1.61 -5.50 -10.24
CA ASP A 43 0.87 -6.37 -11.14
C ASP A 43 0.29 -7.61 -10.45
N GLY A 44 0.34 -7.66 -9.13
CA GLY A 44 -0.26 -8.72 -8.34
C GLY A 44 -1.78 -8.72 -8.41
N LYS A 45 -2.37 -9.87 -8.11
CA LYS A 45 -3.82 -10.05 -8.13
C LYS A 45 -4.47 -9.82 -6.77
N THR A 46 -3.68 -9.72 -5.72
CA THR A 46 -4.16 -9.49 -4.35
C THR A 46 -3.35 -8.39 -3.67
N PHE A 47 -3.88 -7.86 -2.57
CA PHE A 47 -3.12 -6.92 -1.73
C PHE A 47 -1.83 -7.55 -1.21
N GLU A 48 -1.87 -8.81 -0.82
CA GLU A 48 -0.69 -9.55 -0.36
C GLU A 48 0.37 -9.63 -1.46
N ASP A 49 -0.01 -9.97 -2.69
CA ASP A 49 0.92 -10.04 -3.81
C ASP A 49 1.62 -8.71 -4.04
N ASN A 50 0.88 -7.60 -4.05
CA ASN A 50 1.44 -6.28 -4.28
C ASN A 50 2.34 -5.82 -3.13
N ALA A 51 1.94 -6.07 -1.89
CA ALA A 51 2.77 -5.79 -0.72
C ALA A 51 4.08 -6.59 -0.78
N LYS A 52 4.01 -7.86 -1.16
CA LYS A 52 5.18 -8.72 -1.32
C LYS A 52 6.14 -8.21 -2.39
N LEU A 53 5.63 -7.79 -3.53
CA LEU A 53 6.45 -7.20 -4.60
C LEU A 53 7.22 -5.98 -4.09
N LYS A 54 6.56 -5.08 -3.38
CA LYS A 54 7.18 -3.86 -2.83
C LYS A 54 8.21 -4.19 -1.74
N ALA A 55 7.86 -5.05 -0.80
CA ALA A 55 8.75 -5.41 0.30
C ALA A 55 10.00 -6.12 -0.20
N ARG A 56 9.83 -7.06 -1.13
CA ARG A 56 10.93 -7.81 -1.73
C ARG A 56 11.90 -6.90 -2.47
N ALA A 57 11.38 -5.98 -3.28
CA ALA A 57 12.19 -5.03 -4.03
C ALA A 57 12.99 -4.12 -3.09
N ALA A 58 12.35 -3.56 -2.07
CA ALA A 58 13.00 -2.69 -1.10
C ALA A 58 14.08 -3.44 -0.29
N CYS A 59 13.77 -4.64 0.17
CA CYS A 59 14.73 -5.49 0.90
C CYS A 59 15.96 -5.81 0.05
N LYS A 60 15.75 -6.18 -1.20
CA LYS A 60 16.83 -6.51 -2.13
C LYS A 60 17.70 -5.30 -2.43
N GLU A 61 17.10 -4.15 -2.67
CA GLU A 61 17.81 -2.92 -3.04
C GLU A 61 18.58 -2.33 -1.87
N MET A 62 17.99 -2.34 -0.67
CA MET A 62 18.59 -1.74 0.52
C MET A 62 19.36 -2.74 1.38
N ASN A 63 19.24 -4.03 1.13
CA ASN A 63 19.80 -5.12 1.94
C ASN A 63 19.43 -4.98 3.43
N MET A 64 18.18 -4.67 3.69
CA MET A 64 17.62 -4.47 5.03
C MET A 64 16.26 -5.18 5.12
N PRO A 65 15.82 -5.56 6.32
CA PRO A 65 14.44 -5.98 6.48
C PRO A 65 13.50 -4.88 5.99
N ALA A 66 12.46 -5.27 5.29
CA ALA A 66 11.51 -4.33 4.68
C ALA A 66 10.09 -4.57 5.18
N ILE A 67 9.36 -3.47 5.31
CA ILE A 67 7.93 -3.47 5.57
C ILE A 67 7.25 -2.86 4.35
N ALA A 68 6.23 -3.53 3.83
CA ALA A 68 5.36 -2.96 2.82
C ALA A 68 3.91 -3.19 3.20
N ASP A 69 3.07 -2.30 2.74
CA ASP A 69 1.63 -2.46 2.82
C ASP A 69 1.02 -2.31 1.43
N ASP A 70 -0.14 -2.89 1.28
CA ASP A 70 -1.04 -2.56 0.20
C ASP A 70 -2.45 -2.50 0.77
N SER A 71 -3.20 -1.48 0.38
CA SER A 71 -4.53 -1.23 0.92
C SER A 71 -5.42 -0.63 -0.14
N GLY A 72 -6.70 -0.80 0.05
CA GLY A 72 -7.69 -0.22 -0.86
C GLY A 72 -9.10 -0.36 -0.34
N LEU A 73 -10.01 0.35 -0.99
CA LEU A 73 -11.42 0.29 -0.71
C LEU A 73 -12.08 -0.80 -1.56
N CYS A 74 -12.80 -1.69 -0.90
CA CYS A 74 -13.56 -2.75 -1.55
C CYS A 74 -15.04 -2.48 -1.36
N VAL A 75 -15.77 -2.28 -2.45
CA VAL A 75 -17.21 -1.99 -2.42
C VAL A 75 -17.98 -3.23 -2.88
N ASP A 76 -18.87 -3.72 -2.03
CA ASP A 76 -19.58 -4.99 -2.27
C ASP A 76 -20.41 -4.96 -3.56
N TYR A 77 -21.11 -3.87 -3.82
CA TYR A 77 -21.92 -3.71 -5.03
C TYR A 77 -21.08 -3.78 -6.33
N LEU A 78 -19.80 -3.43 -6.24
CA LEU A 78 -18.87 -3.44 -7.37
C LEU A 78 -17.98 -4.69 -7.38
N ASP A 79 -18.40 -5.77 -6.74
CA ASP A 79 -17.64 -7.03 -6.62
C ASP A 79 -16.24 -6.83 -6.04
N GLY A 80 -16.11 -5.92 -5.09
CA GLY A 80 -14.86 -5.61 -4.41
C GLY A 80 -14.02 -4.50 -5.06
N ALA A 81 -14.47 -3.95 -6.20
CA ALA A 81 -13.77 -2.81 -6.80
C ALA A 81 -13.93 -1.54 -5.93
N PRO A 82 -13.00 -0.61 -5.97
CA PRO A 82 -11.75 -0.60 -6.75
C PRO A 82 -10.67 -1.55 -6.26
N GLY A 83 -10.73 -2.04 -5.01
CA GLY A 83 -9.80 -3.05 -4.49
C GLY A 83 -8.33 -2.68 -4.68
N ILE A 84 -7.55 -3.57 -5.27
CA ILE A 84 -6.11 -3.35 -5.54
C ILE A 84 -5.85 -2.19 -6.50
N PHE A 85 -6.86 -1.73 -7.22
CA PHE A 85 -6.76 -0.61 -8.16
C PHE A 85 -7.14 0.73 -7.54
N SER A 86 -7.36 0.80 -6.23
CA SER A 86 -7.88 2.00 -5.55
C SER A 86 -7.08 3.27 -5.89
N ALA A 87 -5.76 3.21 -5.90
CA ALA A 87 -4.91 4.36 -6.19
C ALA A 87 -4.92 4.79 -7.65
N ARG A 88 -5.40 3.96 -8.57
CA ARG A 88 -5.42 4.19 -10.02
C ARG A 88 -6.73 3.82 -10.67
N PHE A 89 -7.82 3.87 -9.93
CA PHE A 89 -9.15 3.41 -10.38
C PHE A 89 -9.63 4.13 -11.65
N ALA A 90 -9.36 5.42 -11.73
CA ALA A 90 -9.68 6.24 -12.91
C ALA A 90 -8.58 6.19 -13.99
N GLY A 91 -7.58 5.30 -13.86
CA GLY A 91 -6.51 5.12 -14.83
C GLY A 91 -5.24 5.92 -14.54
N GLU A 92 -5.28 6.88 -13.64
CA GLU A 92 -4.15 7.72 -13.27
C GLU A 92 -3.78 7.48 -11.81
N HIS A 93 -2.54 7.03 -11.58
CA HIS A 93 -2.06 6.74 -10.23
C HIS A 93 -1.96 8.01 -9.39
N GLY A 94 -2.52 7.94 -8.17
CA GLY A 94 -2.41 9.04 -7.20
C GLY A 94 -3.37 10.21 -7.42
N ASN A 95 -4.25 10.14 -8.42
CA ASN A 95 -5.27 11.17 -8.60
C ASN A 95 -6.53 10.81 -7.82
N ASP A 96 -6.53 11.14 -6.53
CA ASP A 96 -7.61 10.78 -5.61
C ASP A 96 -8.95 11.36 -6.01
N GLU A 97 -8.97 12.60 -6.52
CA GLU A 97 -10.20 13.27 -6.96
C GLU A 97 -10.87 12.51 -8.10
N LYS A 98 -10.12 12.15 -9.15
CA LYS A 98 -10.65 11.37 -10.27
C LYS A 98 -11.07 9.97 -9.85
N ASN A 99 -10.32 9.34 -8.95
CA ASN A 99 -10.65 8.02 -8.43
C ASN A 99 -11.97 8.05 -7.66
N ASN A 100 -12.16 9.06 -6.82
CA ASN A 100 -13.40 9.25 -6.07
C ASN A 100 -14.58 9.59 -6.98
N ASP A 101 -14.39 10.45 -7.97
CA ASP A 101 -15.42 10.82 -8.93
C ASP A 101 -15.91 9.60 -9.71
N LEU A 102 -15.02 8.75 -10.18
CA LEU A 102 -15.38 7.53 -10.88
C LEU A 102 -16.14 6.56 -9.96
N LEU A 103 -15.69 6.43 -8.71
CA LEU A 103 -16.36 5.58 -7.73
C LEU A 103 -17.79 6.06 -7.48
N LEU A 104 -17.97 7.36 -7.27
CA LEU A 104 -19.29 7.97 -7.06
C LEU A 104 -20.19 7.80 -8.27
N GLU A 105 -19.65 7.95 -9.48
CA GLU A 105 -20.38 7.73 -10.72
C GLU A 105 -20.91 6.30 -10.81
N LYS A 106 -20.08 5.31 -10.50
CA LYS A 106 -20.46 3.89 -10.52
C LYS A 106 -21.48 3.53 -9.45
N LEU A 107 -21.54 4.28 -8.36
CA LEU A 107 -22.50 4.09 -7.28
C LEU A 107 -23.77 4.96 -7.43
N ASP A 108 -23.84 5.81 -8.45
CA ASP A 108 -25.01 6.64 -8.68
C ASP A 108 -26.25 5.77 -8.93
N GLY A 109 -27.34 6.11 -8.26
CA GLY A 109 -28.59 5.34 -8.32
C GLY A 109 -28.60 4.01 -7.54
N VAL A 110 -27.49 3.64 -6.89
CA VAL A 110 -27.45 2.44 -6.04
C VAL A 110 -28.10 2.73 -4.70
N PRO A 111 -29.02 1.87 -4.20
CA PRO A 111 -29.60 2.05 -2.88
C PRO A 111 -28.53 2.08 -1.77
N LEU A 112 -28.75 2.92 -0.76
CA LEU A 112 -27.81 3.11 0.33
C LEU A 112 -27.43 1.79 1.04
N GLU A 113 -28.40 0.90 1.22
CA GLU A 113 -28.20 -0.40 1.86
C GLU A 113 -27.29 -1.33 1.06
N LYS A 114 -27.02 -1.03 -0.23
CA LYS A 114 -26.10 -1.77 -1.09
C LYS A 114 -24.74 -1.11 -1.25
N LYS A 115 -24.55 0.08 -0.66
CA LYS A 115 -23.28 0.82 -0.72
C LYS A 115 -22.33 0.44 0.41
N ASN A 116 -22.25 -0.85 0.74
CA ASN A 116 -21.36 -1.35 1.75
C ASN A 116 -19.97 -1.53 1.19
N GLY A 117 -18.97 -1.15 1.98
CA GLY A 117 -17.59 -1.29 1.62
C GLY A 117 -16.72 -1.56 2.83
N SER A 118 -15.51 -2.00 2.56
CA SER A 118 -14.50 -2.23 3.59
C SER A 118 -13.15 -1.67 3.13
N LEU A 119 -12.37 -1.17 4.08
CA LEU A 119 -10.98 -0.83 3.83
C LEU A 119 -10.16 -2.09 4.05
N CYS A 120 -9.60 -2.61 2.97
CA CYS A 120 -8.77 -3.81 3.00
C CYS A 120 -7.31 -3.39 3.09
N MET A 121 -6.56 -3.99 4.01
CA MET A 121 -5.15 -3.67 4.24
C MET A 121 -4.35 -4.95 4.37
N CYS A 122 -3.17 -4.96 3.79
CA CYS A 122 -2.20 -6.04 3.95
C CYS A 122 -0.84 -5.45 4.30
N TYR A 123 -0.25 -5.92 5.40
CA TYR A 123 1.11 -5.56 5.80
C TYR A 123 2.00 -6.78 5.66
N LEU A 124 3.18 -6.60 5.09
CA LEU A 124 4.13 -7.68 4.88
C LEU A 124 5.52 -7.28 5.37
N LEU A 125 6.14 -8.18 6.13
CA LEU A 125 7.54 -8.08 6.54
C LEU A 125 8.37 -9.02 5.67
N TYR A 126 9.48 -8.52 5.15
CA TYR A 126 10.39 -9.30 4.34
C TYR A 126 11.82 -9.11 4.85
N PHE A 127 12.54 -10.21 5.00
CA PHE A 127 13.91 -10.21 5.54
C PHE A 127 14.91 -10.61 4.47
N PRO A 128 16.14 -10.05 4.50
CA PRO A 128 17.19 -10.48 3.59
C PRO A 128 17.50 -11.96 3.79
N ARG A 129 17.78 -12.65 2.68
CA ARG A 129 18.24 -14.03 2.77
C ARG A 129 19.63 -14.07 3.42
N ARG A 130 19.83 -15.02 4.32
CA ARG A 130 21.16 -15.31 4.85
C ARG A 130 21.96 -16.00 3.76
N THR A 131 23.12 -15.45 3.47
CA THR A 131 24.10 -16.07 2.55
C THR A 131 25.08 -16.94 3.34
#